data_01e2513c30597f14f2eb21fa7361dc7a
#
_entry.id   01e2513c30597f14f2eb21fa7361dc7a
#
_cell.length_a   1.000
_cell.length_b   1.000
_cell.length_c   1.000
_cell.angle_alpha   90.00
_cell.angle_beta   90.00
_cell.angle_gamma   90.00
#
_symmetry.space_group_name_H-M   'P 1'
#
loop_
_entity.id
_entity.type
_entity.pdbx_description
1 polymer ?
#
loop_
_entity_poly.entity_id
_entity_poly.type
_entity_poly.pdbx_seq_one_letter_code
_entity_poly.pdbx_strand_id
1 'polypeptide(L)'
;MTVGMRSMKGWKSMKKNEIVDAIFEAYGLSESSKIPARVKYIEDWIEKYQLPKELFVYACQVTMEEWHRPNVKYTERLMGIWKGKDVQTMDEAKAVVAELRTKRASYKAERTEKRQEAMASGTRMFRNFTERQNNNYMEKILERYRNGEGYGS
;
A
#
# COMPACT_ATOMS: atom_id res chain seq x y z
N MET A 1 -27.82 35.61 -4.16
CA MET A 1 -26.94 34.42 -4.19
C MET A 1 -25.74 34.47 -3.25
N THR A 2 -25.57 35.54 -2.56
CA THR A 2 -24.61 35.68 -1.46
C THR A 2 -24.94 34.80 -0.25
N VAL A 3 -26.18 34.38 -0.12
CA VAL A 3 -26.66 33.50 0.96
C VAL A 3 -26.07 32.08 0.80
N GLY A 4 -25.82 31.67 -0.43
CA GLY A 4 -25.20 30.36 -0.71
C GLY A 4 -23.76 30.24 -0.24
N MET A 5 -23.00 31.34 -0.19
CA MET A 5 -21.60 31.31 0.24
C MET A 5 -21.44 31.19 1.76
N ARG A 6 -22.34 31.76 2.55
CA ARG A 6 -22.34 31.61 4.00
C ARG A 6 -22.72 30.21 4.44
N SER A 7 -23.70 29.61 3.75
CA SER A 7 -24.07 28.23 3.94
C SER A 7 -22.93 27.27 3.63
N MET A 8 -22.06 27.61 2.68
CA MET A 8 -20.94 26.81 2.28
C MET A 8 -19.88 26.64 3.37
N LYS A 9 -19.63 27.65 4.19
CA LYS A 9 -18.67 27.57 5.29
C LYS A 9 -19.17 26.67 6.42
N GLY A 10 -20.40 26.80 6.83
CA GLY A 10 -21.03 25.93 7.82
C GLY A 10 -21.24 24.51 7.29
N TRP A 11 -21.61 24.43 6.02
CA TRP A 11 -21.78 23.16 5.32
C TRP A 11 -20.46 22.38 5.18
N LYS A 12 -19.35 23.04 4.87
CA LYS A 12 -18.02 22.40 4.81
C LYS A 12 -17.61 21.88 6.18
N SER A 13 -17.89 22.60 7.24
CA SER A 13 -17.58 22.20 8.60
C SER A 13 -18.43 21.00 9.04
N MET A 14 -19.70 21.00 8.76
CA MET A 14 -20.62 19.89 9.04
C MET A 14 -20.28 18.65 8.20
N LYS A 15 -19.96 18.85 6.93
CA LYS A 15 -19.54 17.75 6.05
C LYS A 15 -18.20 17.14 6.45
N LYS A 16 -17.28 17.94 6.97
CA LYS A 16 -16.00 17.42 7.47
C LYS A 16 -16.22 16.38 8.56
N ASN A 17 -17.05 16.69 9.54
CA ASN A 17 -17.36 15.77 10.63
C ASN A 17 -18.03 14.49 10.13
N GLU A 18 -18.98 14.60 9.23
CA GLU A 18 -19.64 13.46 8.59
C GLU A 18 -18.66 12.60 7.80
N ILE A 19 -17.78 13.24 7.04
CA ILE A 19 -16.78 12.55 6.24
C ILE A 19 -15.77 11.83 7.16
N VAL A 20 -15.30 12.48 8.21
CA VAL A 20 -14.40 11.90 9.19
C VAL A 20 -15.04 10.66 9.82
N ASP A 21 -16.27 10.77 10.28
CA ASP A 21 -17.00 9.65 10.88
C ASP A 21 -17.17 8.48 9.87
N ALA A 22 -17.53 8.82 8.64
CA ALA A 22 -17.69 7.82 7.58
C ALA A 22 -16.37 7.12 7.24
N ILE A 23 -15.27 7.84 7.25
CA ILE A 23 -13.92 7.28 7.01
C ILE A 23 -13.54 6.31 8.13
N PHE A 24 -13.73 6.69 9.38
CA PHE A 24 -13.46 5.80 10.52
C PHE A 24 -14.33 4.56 10.46
N GLU A 25 -15.60 4.71 10.11
CA GLU A 25 -16.52 3.58 9.94
C GLU A 25 -16.07 2.66 8.78
N ALA A 26 -15.68 3.23 7.67
CA ALA A 26 -15.19 2.48 6.50
C ALA A 26 -13.92 1.67 6.82
N TYR A 27 -13.06 2.20 7.68
CA TYR A 27 -11.89 1.47 8.17
C TYR A 27 -12.21 0.46 9.29
N GLY A 28 -13.45 0.41 9.74
CA GLY A 28 -13.83 -0.47 10.84
C GLY A 28 -13.26 -0.04 12.19
N LEU A 29 -12.93 1.23 12.34
CA LEU A 29 -12.37 1.77 13.58
C LEU A 29 -13.48 2.18 14.54
N SER A 30 -13.25 1.96 15.84
CA SER A 30 -14.21 2.31 16.87
C SER A 30 -14.14 3.79 17.25
N GLU A 31 -15.14 4.25 18.01
CA GLU A 31 -15.16 5.62 18.56
C GLU A 31 -13.90 5.94 19.36
N SER A 32 -13.37 4.98 20.10
CA SER A 32 -12.15 5.14 20.89
C SER A 32 -10.91 5.42 20.04
N SER A 33 -10.96 5.09 18.76
CA SER A 33 -9.87 5.34 17.82
C SER A 33 -9.85 6.79 17.31
N LYS A 34 -10.91 7.56 17.55
CA LYS A 34 -11.04 8.96 17.13
C LYS A 34 -10.28 9.91 18.05
N ILE A 35 -8.98 9.75 18.13
CA ILE A 35 -8.13 10.69 18.87
C ILE A 35 -7.93 11.97 18.04
N PRO A 36 -7.73 13.14 18.70
CA PRO A 36 -7.62 14.43 18.01
C PRO A 36 -6.60 14.47 16.87
N ALA A 37 -5.45 13.82 17.05
CA ALA A 37 -4.40 13.78 16.04
C ALA A 37 -4.84 13.04 14.77
N ARG A 38 -5.58 11.95 14.91
CA ARG A 38 -6.12 11.18 13.77
C ARG A 38 -7.24 11.94 13.07
N VAL A 39 -8.12 12.54 13.84
CA VAL A 39 -9.22 13.37 13.31
C VAL A 39 -8.66 14.50 12.47
N LYS A 40 -7.66 15.20 12.98
CA LYS A 40 -7.01 16.30 12.26
C LYS A 40 -6.35 15.80 10.96
N TYR A 41 -5.72 14.66 11.01
CA TYR A 41 -5.08 14.05 9.84
C TYR A 41 -6.09 13.77 8.72
N ILE A 42 -7.26 13.27 9.07
CA ILE A 42 -8.34 13.01 8.13
C ILE A 42 -8.98 14.32 7.64
N GLU A 43 -9.12 15.30 8.50
CA GLU A 43 -9.62 16.65 8.11
C GLU A 43 -8.69 17.28 7.07
N ASP A 44 -7.38 17.11 7.23
CA ASP A 44 -6.38 17.56 6.25
C ASP A 44 -6.57 16.89 4.88
N TRP A 45 -6.97 15.64 4.85
CA TRP A 45 -7.33 14.95 3.60
C TRP A 45 -8.49 15.65 2.90
N ILE A 46 -9.52 16.01 3.65
CA ILE A 46 -10.72 16.63 3.10
C ILE A 46 -10.34 17.96 2.43
N GLU A 47 -9.49 18.74 3.06
CA GLU A 47 -9.01 20.00 2.51
C GLU A 47 -8.07 19.82 1.32
N LYS A 48 -7.18 18.86 1.41
CA LYS A 48 -6.16 18.62 0.39
C LYS A 48 -6.74 18.04 -0.90
N TYR A 49 -7.59 17.02 -0.78
CA TYR A 49 -8.11 16.31 -1.95
C TYR A 49 -9.43 16.86 -2.45
N GLN A 50 -10.23 17.47 -1.61
CA GLN A 50 -11.51 18.09 -1.98
C GLN A 50 -12.43 17.17 -2.81
N LEU A 51 -12.51 15.93 -2.40
CA LEU A 51 -13.33 14.92 -3.06
C LEU A 51 -14.71 14.83 -2.40
N PRO A 52 -15.75 14.35 -3.10
CA PRO A 52 -17.02 14.01 -2.47
C PRO A 52 -16.87 12.98 -1.36
N LYS A 53 -17.76 13.03 -0.37
CA LYS A 53 -17.79 12.09 0.76
C LYS A 53 -17.75 10.63 0.28
N GLU A 54 -18.52 10.32 -0.73
CA GLU A 54 -18.60 8.97 -1.31
C GLU A 54 -17.26 8.44 -1.79
N LEU A 55 -16.44 9.32 -2.36
CA LEU A 55 -15.11 8.95 -2.84
C LEU A 55 -14.14 8.70 -1.70
N PHE A 56 -14.19 9.48 -0.63
CA PHE A 56 -13.39 9.22 0.56
C PHE A 56 -13.72 7.86 1.18
N VAL A 57 -15.01 7.57 1.31
CA VAL A 57 -15.49 6.31 1.85
C VAL A 57 -15.07 5.15 0.94
N TYR A 58 -15.22 5.32 -0.36
CA TYR A 58 -14.84 4.31 -1.35
C TYR A 58 -13.33 4.04 -1.32
N ALA A 59 -12.51 5.07 -1.21
CA ALA A 59 -11.07 4.91 -1.08
C ALA A 59 -10.69 4.05 0.15
N CYS A 60 -11.37 4.29 1.27
CA CYS A 60 -11.17 3.50 2.48
C CYS A 60 -11.64 2.06 2.32
N GLN A 61 -12.78 1.86 1.66
CA GLN A 61 -13.32 0.52 1.37
C GLN A 61 -12.37 -0.27 0.48
N VAL A 62 -11.85 0.33 -0.57
CA VAL A 62 -10.86 -0.28 -1.47
C VAL A 62 -9.59 -0.65 -0.70
N THR A 63 -9.15 0.24 0.18
CA THR A 63 -7.98 -0.01 1.03
C THR A 63 -8.21 -1.26 1.90
N MET A 64 -9.38 -1.37 2.53
CA MET A 64 -9.72 -2.51 3.36
C MET A 64 -9.83 -3.81 2.55
N GLU A 65 -10.36 -3.74 1.34
CA GLU A 65 -10.43 -4.90 0.43
C GLU A 65 -9.05 -5.41 0.03
N GLU A 66 -8.13 -4.49 -0.27
CA GLU A 66 -6.79 -4.83 -0.74
C GLU A 66 -5.85 -5.24 0.40
N TRP A 67 -5.91 -4.53 1.53
CA TRP A 67 -4.95 -4.69 2.63
C TRP A 67 -5.52 -5.38 3.86
N HIS A 68 -6.83 -5.53 3.95
CA HIS A 68 -7.55 -6.10 5.11
C HIS A 68 -7.25 -5.36 6.42
N ARG A 69 -6.73 -4.14 6.31
CA ARG A 69 -6.42 -3.26 7.43
C ARG A 69 -6.37 -1.81 6.95
N PRO A 70 -6.57 -0.82 7.84
CA PRO A 70 -6.40 0.58 7.47
C PRO A 70 -4.96 0.84 7.01
N ASN A 71 -4.83 1.35 5.81
CA ASN A 71 -3.54 1.75 5.24
C ASN A 71 -3.67 3.17 4.69
N VAL A 72 -3.26 4.12 5.49
CA VAL A 72 -3.40 5.55 5.22
C VAL A 72 -2.66 5.95 3.94
N LYS A 73 -1.46 5.46 3.77
CA LYS A 73 -0.62 5.76 2.60
C LYS A 73 -1.23 5.26 1.30
N TYR A 74 -1.81 4.08 1.32
CA TYR A 74 -2.50 3.52 0.16
C TYR A 74 -3.74 4.35 -0.21
N THR A 75 -4.53 4.71 0.80
CA THR A 75 -5.71 5.55 0.62
C THR A 75 -5.33 6.93 0.05
N GLU A 76 -4.28 7.55 0.57
CA GLU A 76 -3.77 8.82 0.06
C GLU A 76 -3.31 8.72 -1.39
N ARG A 77 -2.63 7.65 -1.74
CA ARG A 77 -2.19 7.41 -3.11
C ARG A 77 -3.37 7.30 -4.06
N LEU A 78 -4.40 6.57 -3.67
CA LEU A 78 -5.61 6.39 -4.45
C LEU A 78 -6.34 7.72 -4.65
N MET A 79 -6.52 8.49 -3.59
CA MET A 79 -7.13 9.81 -3.64
C MET A 79 -6.30 10.78 -4.50
N GLY A 80 -4.99 10.71 -4.41
CA GLY A 80 -4.09 11.51 -5.24
C GLY A 80 -4.22 11.21 -6.72
N ILE A 81 -4.37 9.94 -7.09
CA ILE A 81 -4.60 9.52 -8.48
C ILE A 81 -5.94 10.06 -8.99
N TRP A 82 -6.99 9.96 -8.17
CA TRP A 82 -8.31 10.48 -8.52
C TRP A 82 -8.26 12.00 -8.72
N LYS A 83 -7.59 12.71 -7.84
CA LYS A 83 -7.43 14.16 -7.98
C LYS A 83 -6.67 14.54 -9.25
N GLY A 84 -5.60 13.81 -9.57
CA GLY A 84 -4.83 14.03 -10.79
C GLY A 84 -5.62 13.77 -12.06
N LYS A 85 -6.59 12.85 -12.01
CA LYS A 85 -7.49 12.54 -13.13
C LYS A 85 -8.80 13.31 -13.11
N ASP A 86 -8.96 14.21 -12.16
CA ASP A 86 -10.18 15.00 -11.95
C ASP A 86 -11.45 14.16 -11.81
N VAL A 87 -11.33 13.07 -11.05
CA VAL A 87 -12.45 12.17 -10.77
C VAL A 87 -13.42 12.85 -9.79
N GLN A 88 -14.70 12.93 -10.18
CA GLN A 88 -15.75 13.57 -9.39
C GLN A 88 -16.89 12.61 -9.06
N THR A 89 -17.03 11.53 -9.78
CA THR A 89 -18.14 10.59 -9.62
C THR A 89 -17.66 9.22 -9.15
N MET A 90 -18.56 8.47 -8.55
CA MET A 90 -18.30 7.10 -8.10
C MET A 90 -17.95 6.17 -9.29
N ASP A 91 -18.64 6.35 -10.40
CA ASP A 91 -18.40 5.54 -11.61
C ASP A 91 -16.99 5.75 -12.15
N GLU A 92 -16.53 7.00 -12.19
CA GLU A 92 -15.16 7.34 -12.60
C GLU A 92 -14.14 6.75 -11.61
N ALA A 93 -14.43 6.84 -10.32
CA ALA A 93 -13.57 6.27 -9.29
C ALA A 93 -13.44 4.76 -9.42
N LYS A 94 -14.55 4.06 -9.65
CA LYS A 94 -14.57 2.61 -9.87
C LYS A 94 -13.80 2.23 -11.12
N ALA A 95 -13.93 2.99 -12.19
CA ALA A 95 -13.21 2.76 -13.43
C ALA A 95 -11.70 2.89 -13.22
N VAL A 96 -11.25 3.90 -12.48
CA VAL A 96 -9.83 4.08 -12.14
C VAL A 96 -9.32 2.92 -11.28
N VAL A 97 -10.07 2.49 -10.30
CA VAL A 97 -9.71 1.36 -9.44
C VAL A 97 -9.59 0.07 -10.26
N ALA A 98 -10.55 -0.18 -11.17
CA ALA A 98 -10.51 -1.33 -12.06
C ALA A 98 -9.27 -1.31 -12.95
N GLU A 99 -8.94 -0.15 -13.51
CA GLU A 99 -7.73 0.05 -14.33
C GLU A 99 -6.46 -0.22 -13.53
N LEU A 100 -6.38 0.30 -12.30
CA LEU A 100 -5.25 0.08 -11.41
C LEU A 100 -5.08 -1.40 -11.03
N ARG A 101 -6.19 -2.09 -10.79
CA ARG A 101 -6.18 -3.53 -10.49
C ARG A 101 -5.69 -4.33 -11.69
N THR A 102 -6.13 -3.98 -12.88
CA THR A 102 -5.69 -4.61 -14.13
C THR A 102 -4.20 -4.39 -14.37
N LYS A 103 -3.73 -3.17 -14.22
CA LYS A 103 -2.30 -2.83 -14.36
C LYS A 103 -1.46 -3.56 -13.32
N ARG A 104 -1.93 -3.65 -12.09
CA ARG A 104 -1.24 -4.36 -11.02
C ARG A 104 -1.15 -5.86 -11.30
N ALA A 105 -2.24 -6.46 -11.75
CA ALA A 105 -2.27 -7.87 -12.12
C ALA A 105 -1.32 -8.18 -13.27
N SER A 106 -1.33 -7.33 -14.31
CA SER A 106 -0.44 -7.41 -15.46
C SER A 106 1.03 -7.26 -15.05
N TYR A 107 1.34 -6.24 -14.25
CA TYR A 107 2.67 -5.99 -13.72
C TYR A 107 3.16 -7.15 -12.83
N LYS A 108 2.27 -7.68 -12.00
CA LYS A 108 2.56 -8.81 -11.14
C LYS A 108 2.84 -10.08 -11.95
N ALA A 109 2.09 -10.31 -13.02
CA ALA A 109 2.31 -11.43 -13.93
C ALA A 109 3.66 -11.32 -14.65
N GLU A 110 4.00 -10.15 -15.20
CA GLU A 110 5.30 -9.88 -15.82
C GLU A 110 6.44 -10.04 -14.82
N ARG A 111 6.27 -9.52 -13.63
CA ARG A 111 7.27 -9.61 -12.57
C ARG A 111 7.48 -11.06 -12.13
N THR A 112 6.42 -11.85 -12.09
CA THR A 112 6.47 -13.27 -11.77
C THR A 112 7.18 -14.05 -12.88
N GLU A 113 6.86 -13.78 -14.15
CA GLU A 113 7.55 -14.39 -15.30
C GLU A 113 9.03 -14.05 -15.29
N LYS A 114 9.39 -12.78 -15.18
CA LYS A 114 10.79 -12.34 -15.09
C LYS A 114 11.51 -12.95 -13.91
N ARG A 115 10.82 -13.10 -12.79
CA ARG A 115 11.36 -13.73 -11.60
C ARG A 115 11.57 -15.24 -11.80
N GLN A 116 10.66 -15.90 -12.48
CA GLN A 116 10.78 -17.31 -12.83
C GLN A 116 11.91 -17.54 -13.83
N GLU A 117 12.02 -16.70 -14.85
CA GLU A 117 13.13 -16.74 -15.82
C GLU A 117 14.47 -16.46 -15.13
N ALA A 118 14.53 -15.45 -14.29
CA ALA A 118 15.72 -15.10 -13.52
C ALA A 118 16.06 -16.22 -12.53
N MET A 119 15.08 -16.86 -11.91
CA MET A 119 15.29 -18.02 -11.05
C MET A 119 15.75 -19.24 -11.84
N ALA A 120 15.18 -19.48 -13.03
CA ALA A 120 15.58 -20.61 -13.88
C ALA A 120 17.02 -20.46 -14.36
N SER A 121 17.44 -19.26 -14.81
CA SER A 121 18.83 -19.00 -15.19
C SER A 121 19.74 -18.78 -13.99
N GLY A 122 19.26 -18.10 -12.96
CA GLY A 122 19.98 -17.84 -11.72
C GLY A 122 20.14 -19.09 -10.85
N THR A 123 19.21 -20.03 -10.91
CA THR A 123 19.31 -21.28 -10.16
C THR A 123 20.48 -22.15 -10.67
N ARG A 124 20.76 -22.14 -11.97
CA ARG A 124 21.93 -22.80 -12.52
C ARG A 124 23.22 -22.15 -12.06
N MET A 125 23.31 -20.83 -12.14
CA MET A 125 24.47 -20.07 -11.66
C MET A 125 24.65 -20.19 -10.15
N PHE A 126 23.56 -20.07 -9.41
CA PHE A 126 23.58 -20.14 -7.94
C PHE A 126 23.92 -21.56 -7.44
N ARG A 127 23.41 -22.59 -8.11
CA ARG A 127 23.73 -23.98 -7.77
C ARG A 127 25.21 -24.22 -7.94
N ASN A 128 25.78 -23.84 -9.08
CA ASN A 128 27.20 -23.95 -9.34
C ASN A 128 28.05 -23.16 -8.36
N PHE A 129 27.64 -21.95 -8.04
CA PHE A 129 28.33 -21.10 -7.09
C PHE A 129 28.27 -21.66 -5.66
N THR A 130 27.12 -22.14 -5.23
CA THR A 130 26.92 -22.72 -3.90
C THR A 130 27.70 -24.04 -3.76
N GLU A 131 27.71 -24.88 -4.77
CA GLU A 131 28.50 -26.12 -4.80
C GLU A 131 30.00 -25.83 -4.70
N ARG A 132 30.50 -24.84 -5.43
CA ARG A 132 31.90 -24.42 -5.36
C ARG A 132 32.26 -23.88 -3.99
N GLN A 133 31.40 -23.05 -3.41
CA GLN A 133 31.58 -22.47 -2.07
C GLN A 133 31.57 -23.58 -1.00
N ASN A 134 30.64 -24.51 -1.09
CA ASN A 134 30.51 -25.62 -0.15
C ASN A 134 31.72 -26.57 -0.26
N ASN A 135 32.16 -26.87 -1.45
CA ASN A 135 33.32 -27.73 -1.67
C ASN A 135 34.59 -27.07 -1.11
N ASN A 136 34.82 -25.78 -1.37
CA ASN A 136 35.94 -25.04 -0.81
C ASN A 136 35.88 -24.92 0.72
N TYR A 137 34.70 -24.72 1.25
CA TYR A 137 34.51 -24.64 2.69
C TYR A 137 34.76 -25.99 3.36
N MET A 138 34.27 -27.07 2.76
CA MET A 138 34.49 -28.44 3.26
C MET A 138 35.95 -28.85 3.15
N GLU A 139 36.62 -28.48 2.08
CA GLU A 139 38.06 -28.70 1.93
C GLU A 139 38.88 -27.99 3.00
N LYS A 140 38.53 -26.73 3.28
CA LYS A 140 39.21 -25.98 4.34
C LYS A 140 39.00 -26.59 5.72
N ILE A 141 37.80 -27.08 6.00
CA ILE A 141 37.51 -27.77 7.26
C ILE A 141 38.31 -29.06 7.34
N LEU A 142 38.35 -29.87 6.29
CA LEU A 142 39.09 -31.13 6.22
C LEU A 142 40.60 -30.89 6.36
N GLU A 143 41.15 -29.83 5.78
CA GLU A 143 42.55 -29.44 5.95
C GLU A 143 42.87 -29.07 7.41
N ARG A 144 41.99 -28.35 8.08
CA ARG A 144 42.14 -28.02 9.50
C ARG A 144 42.19 -29.30 10.37
N TYR A 145 41.34 -30.28 10.08
CA TYR A 145 41.35 -31.55 10.78
C TYR A 145 42.59 -32.35 10.50
N ARG A 146 43.10 -32.35 9.25
CA ARG A 146 44.34 -33.06 8.88
C ARG A 146 45.56 -32.45 9.55
N ASN A 147 45.59 -31.13 9.69
CA ASN A 147 46.73 -30.44 10.29
C ASN A 147 46.66 -30.36 11.82
N GLY A 148 45.64 -30.94 12.43
CA GLY A 148 45.46 -30.91 13.87
C GLY A 148 45.04 -29.57 14.43
N GLU A 149 44.62 -28.65 13.59
CA GLU A 149 44.12 -27.32 13.97
C GLU A 149 42.62 -27.33 14.29
N GLY A 150 42.17 -28.44 14.84
CA GLY A 150 40.80 -28.58 15.23
C GLY A 150 40.50 -28.01 16.61
N TYR A 151 39.28 -28.21 17.05
CA TYR A 151 38.82 -27.73 18.35
C TYR A 151 39.69 -28.23 19.48
N GLY A 152 40.13 -27.33 20.33
CA GLY A 152 40.89 -27.65 21.53
C GLY A 152 42.39 -27.44 21.46
N SER A 153 42.87 -26.91 20.39
CA SER A 153 44.29 -26.49 20.31
C SER A 153 44.48 -25.07 20.79
#